data_c44cb27c60df3c6737ff3e4d936fc61a
#
_entry.id   c44cb27c60df3c6737ff3e4d936fc61a
#
_cell.length_a   1.000
_cell.length_b   1.000
_cell.length_c   1.000
_cell.angle_alpha   90.00
_cell.angle_beta   90.00
_cell.angle_gamma   90.00
#
_symmetry.space_group_name_H-M   'P 1'
#
loop_
_entity.id
_entity.type
_entity.pdbx_description
1 polymer ?
#
loop_
_entity_poly.entity_id
_entity_poly.type
_entity_poly.pdbx_seq_one_letter_code
_entity_poly.pdbx_strand_id
1 'polypeptide(L)'
;MGHQGSRNGMFLPLYKSAQRVKAKEIKVTVGDPLKLMEPRQLRLAARQGKFNEPTSGMAPGFVQCNLVIVPQNYAGDFADFCRRNPKPCPLLAVSPEPGDFSLPELGLDIDVRTDIPRYRRWEDGVLVEEPSHLLDHWTDDHVAFALGCSFSFEEALLAGGLEIRNISEGVNVPMFRTNQPCASAGPFAGNLVVSMRPMKPKDAIRAIQICTRFPAVHGAPVHFGDPAQIGIEDLQQPDFGDAVSIRNNEVPLFWACGVTPQVALENAKIPLAFTHAPGYMLVSDKLNTGLAVL
;
A
#
# COMPACT_ATOMS: atom_id res chain seq x y z
N MET A 1 34.12 -57.63 62.60
CA MET A 1 35.13 -57.07 61.70
C MET A 1 34.40 -56.09 60.79
N GLY A 2 34.59 -54.83 61.02
CA GLY A 2 33.88 -53.73 60.49
C GLY A 2 34.46 -53.24 59.13
N HIS A 3 33.69 -52.45 58.45
CA HIS A 3 34.19 -51.26 57.77
C HIS A 3 33.01 -50.31 57.47
N GLN A 4 33.12 -49.15 58.09
CA GLN A 4 32.28 -47.96 57.81
C GLN A 4 32.82 -47.36 56.54
N GLY A 5 31.93 -47.01 55.64
CA GLY A 5 32.17 -46.15 54.42
C GLY A 5 31.37 -44.87 54.51
N SER A 6 32.07 -43.80 54.74
CA SER A 6 31.53 -42.45 54.84
C SER A 6 31.00 -41.95 53.46
N ARG A 7 29.82 -41.38 53.44
CA ARG A 7 29.27 -40.65 52.30
C ARG A 7 29.60 -39.17 52.47
N ASN A 8 30.51 -38.68 51.66
CA ASN A 8 30.74 -37.25 51.48
C ASN A 8 29.63 -36.66 50.58
N GLY A 9 28.80 -35.88 51.18
CA GLY A 9 27.84 -35.05 50.48
C GLY A 9 28.53 -33.82 49.87
N MET A 10 28.51 -33.71 48.56
CA MET A 10 29.03 -32.55 47.82
C MET A 10 27.90 -31.51 47.70
N PHE A 11 28.00 -30.48 48.53
CA PHE A 11 27.15 -29.28 48.41
C PHE A 11 27.59 -28.48 47.18
N LEU A 12 26.70 -28.28 46.21
CA LEU A 12 26.83 -27.32 45.14
C LEU A 12 26.54 -25.90 45.70
N PRO A 13 27.36 -24.91 45.39
CA PRO A 13 27.10 -23.54 45.82
C PRO A 13 26.00 -22.91 44.98
N LEU A 14 25.08 -22.32 45.69
CA LEU A 14 23.97 -21.50 45.24
C LEU A 14 24.43 -20.29 44.42
N TYR A 15 23.73 -20.10 43.33
CA TYR A 15 23.45 -18.87 42.61
C TYR A 15 24.05 -17.59 43.19
N LYS A 16 24.99 -17.01 42.45
CA LYS A 16 25.35 -15.59 42.61
C LYS A 16 24.99 -14.79 41.39
N SER A 17 24.32 -13.68 41.67
CA SER A 17 24.12 -12.46 40.88
C SER A 17 23.21 -12.54 39.67
N ALA A 18 21.92 -12.28 39.93
CA ALA A 18 21.07 -11.66 38.95
C ALA A 18 21.64 -10.28 38.62
N GLN A 19 22.28 -10.14 37.46
CA GLN A 19 22.56 -8.82 36.88
C GLN A 19 21.23 -8.16 36.56
N ARG A 20 20.92 -7.07 37.25
CA ARG A 20 19.85 -6.14 36.90
C ARG A 20 20.10 -5.65 35.48
N VAL A 21 19.40 -6.23 34.51
CA VAL A 21 19.24 -5.61 33.18
C VAL A 21 18.50 -4.29 33.44
N LYS A 22 19.21 -3.18 33.29
CA LYS A 22 18.57 -1.85 33.27
C LYS A 22 17.56 -1.88 32.14
N ALA A 23 16.28 -1.79 32.49
CA ALA A 23 15.23 -1.52 31.55
C ALA A 23 15.61 -0.25 30.78
N LYS A 24 15.88 -0.39 29.48
CA LYS A 24 15.98 0.75 28.58
C LYS A 24 14.62 1.43 28.63
N GLU A 25 14.57 2.66 29.16
CA GLU A 25 13.40 3.51 29.02
C GLU A 25 13.09 3.58 27.52
N ILE A 26 12.01 2.92 27.13
CA ILE A 26 11.40 3.13 25.81
C ILE A 26 10.87 4.56 25.90
N LYS A 27 11.60 5.52 25.34
CA LYS A 27 11.04 6.83 25.03
C LYS A 27 9.93 6.58 24.02
N VAL A 28 8.70 6.50 24.50
CA VAL A 28 7.51 6.64 23.66
C VAL A 28 7.58 8.08 23.16
N THR A 29 8.11 8.26 21.97
CA THR A 29 7.89 9.48 21.20
C THR A 29 6.38 9.59 21.05
N VAL A 30 5.79 10.59 21.63
CA VAL A 30 4.38 10.98 21.42
C VAL A 30 4.24 11.08 19.89
N GLY A 31 3.51 10.13 19.29
CA GLY A 31 3.38 10.04 17.83
C GLY A 31 2.82 11.35 17.29
N ASP A 32 3.20 11.68 16.08
CA ASP A 32 2.66 12.80 15.33
C ASP A 32 1.13 12.80 15.46
N PRO A 33 0.50 13.87 16.02
CA PRO A 33 -0.95 13.91 16.23
C PRO A 33 -1.75 13.66 14.94
N LEU A 34 -1.19 14.00 13.78
CA LEU A 34 -1.80 13.74 12.46
C LEU A 34 -1.94 12.24 12.17
N LYS A 35 -0.99 11.42 12.62
CA LYS A 35 -1.01 9.97 12.40
C LYS A 35 -2.12 9.25 13.16
N LEU A 36 -2.58 9.84 14.25
CA LEU A 36 -3.63 9.28 15.11
C LEU A 36 -5.02 9.84 14.78
N MET A 37 -5.15 10.69 13.76
CA MET A 37 -6.45 11.19 13.33
C MET A 37 -7.33 10.06 12.81
N GLU A 38 -8.62 10.11 13.18
CA GLU A 38 -9.64 9.29 12.58
C GLU A 38 -9.78 9.61 11.07
N PRO A 39 -10.12 8.64 10.21
CA PRO A 39 -10.21 8.83 8.76
C PRO A 39 -10.97 10.08 8.34
N ARG A 40 -12.14 10.31 8.93
CA ARG A 40 -12.96 11.49 8.63
C ARG A 40 -12.25 12.80 8.98
N GLN A 41 -11.54 12.85 10.08
CA GLN A 41 -10.80 14.06 10.50
C GLN A 41 -9.66 14.36 9.51
N LEU A 42 -8.97 13.32 9.03
CA LEU A 42 -7.91 13.46 8.04
C LEU A 42 -8.46 13.97 6.70
N ARG A 43 -9.59 13.42 6.23
CA ARG A 43 -10.28 13.91 5.02
C ARG A 43 -10.71 15.38 5.17
N LEU A 44 -11.30 15.74 6.30
CA LEU A 44 -11.67 17.13 6.58
C LEU A 44 -10.45 18.07 6.62
N ALA A 45 -9.32 17.62 7.12
CA ALA A 45 -8.08 18.41 7.11
C ALA A 45 -7.56 18.59 5.68
N ALA A 46 -7.65 17.58 4.81
CA ALA A 46 -7.32 17.69 3.39
C ALA A 46 -8.28 18.70 2.69
N ARG A 47 -9.61 18.58 2.86
CA ARG A 47 -10.61 19.53 2.33
C ARG A 47 -10.32 20.99 2.69
N GLN A 48 -9.76 21.22 3.87
CA GLN A 48 -9.44 22.55 4.39
C GLN A 48 -8.03 23.02 4.01
N GLY A 49 -7.27 22.21 3.23
CA GLY A 49 -5.88 22.51 2.89
C GLY A 49 -4.91 22.49 4.09
N LYS A 50 -5.34 21.91 5.23
CA LYS A 50 -4.54 21.79 6.45
C LYS A 50 -3.67 20.53 6.49
N PHE A 51 -3.94 19.58 5.62
CA PHE A 51 -3.17 18.37 5.44
C PHE A 51 -2.80 18.23 3.96
N ASN A 52 -1.51 18.24 3.65
CA ASN A 52 -0.97 18.14 2.29
C ASN A 52 0.29 17.26 2.28
N GLU A 53 0.27 16.21 3.08
CA GLU A 53 1.37 15.26 3.20
C GLU A 53 0.96 13.88 2.64
N PRO A 54 1.92 13.00 2.30
CA PRO A 54 1.62 11.62 1.98
C PRO A 54 0.85 10.92 3.11
N THR A 55 -0.08 10.06 2.75
CA THR A 55 -0.98 9.37 3.70
C THR A 55 -0.41 8.09 4.29
N SER A 56 0.81 7.71 3.92
CA SER A 56 1.48 6.52 4.46
C SER A 56 1.61 6.60 5.99
N GLY A 57 1.10 5.58 6.68
CA GLY A 57 1.10 5.52 8.15
C GLY A 57 0.10 6.45 8.84
N MET A 58 -0.76 7.15 8.09
CA MET A 58 -1.88 7.91 8.62
C MET A 58 -3.08 6.99 8.84
N ALA A 59 -3.96 7.34 9.81
CA ALA A 59 -5.16 6.58 10.16
C ALA A 59 -4.90 5.06 10.22
N PRO A 60 -4.00 4.57 11.11
CA PRO A 60 -3.63 3.16 11.16
C PRO A 60 -4.87 2.30 11.42
N GLY A 61 -4.94 1.14 10.78
CA GLY A 61 -6.08 0.24 10.86
C GLY A 61 -7.12 0.44 9.76
N PHE A 62 -7.08 1.53 9.03
CA PHE A 62 -8.08 1.86 8.02
C PHE A 62 -7.58 1.68 6.58
N VAL A 63 -8.51 1.30 5.70
CA VAL A 63 -8.23 1.07 4.28
C VAL A 63 -7.91 2.38 3.58
N GLN A 64 -6.79 2.40 2.87
CA GLN A 64 -6.43 3.48 1.97
C GLN A 64 -6.58 3.03 0.52
N CYS A 65 -7.13 3.88 -0.33
CA CYS A 65 -7.48 3.54 -1.71
C CYS A 65 -6.71 4.39 -2.72
N ASN A 66 -6.31 3.73 -3.81
CA ASN A 66 -5.96 4.43 -5.04
C ASN A 66 -7.25 4.99 -5.66
N LEU A 67 -7.20 6.17 -6.26
CA LEU A 67 -8.32 6.78 -6.95
C LEU A 67 -8.03 6.93 -8.43
N VAL A 68 -9.00 6.56 -9.25
CA VAL A 68 -9.05 6.83 -10.69
C VAL A 68 -10.40 7.42 -11.02
N ILE A 69 -10.44 8.49 -11.80
CA ILE A 69 -11.67 9.15 -12.27
C ILE A 69 -11.58 9.26 -13.78
N VAL A 70 -12.60 8.80 -14.47
CA VAL A 70 -12.70 8.86 -15.94
C VAL A 70 -14.08 9.34 -16.37
N PRO A 71 -14.24 9.89 -17.58
CA PRO A 71 -15.56 10.19 -18.13
C PRO A 71 -16.40 8.93 -18.30
N GLN A 72 -17.72 9.06 -18.20
CA GLN A 72 -18.71 7.98 -18.25
C GLN A 72 -18.54 7.04 -19.46
N ASN A 73 -18.21 7.58 -20.63
CA ASN A 73 -18.03 6.80 -21.85
C ASN A 73 -16.83 5.83 -21.80
N TYR A 74 -15.91 6.01 -20.84
CA TYR A 74 -14.76 5.10 -20.61
C TYR A 74 -14.93 4.26 -19.34
N ALA A 75 -15.94 4.54 -18.51
CA ALA A 75 -16.10 3.90 -17.21
C ALA A 75 -16.34 2.39 -17.31
N GLY A 76 -17.12 1.94 -18.30
CA GLY A 76 -17.37 0.52 -18.55
C GLY A 76 -16.10 -0.25 -18.90
N ASP A 77 -15.31 0.29 -19.82
CA ASP A 77 -14.03 -0.31 -20.23
C ASP A 77 -13.01 -0.32 -19.08
N PHE A 78 -12.97 0.75 -18.27
CA PHE A 78 -12.08 0.78 -17.10
C PHE A 78 -12.50 -0.22 -16.02
N ALA A 79 -13.80 -0.37 -15.76
CA ALA A 79 -14.33 -1.41 -14.88
C ALA A 79 -13.97 -2.82 -15.37
N ASP A 80 -14.06 -3.06 -16.68
CA ASP A 80 -13.65 -4.33 -17.30
C ASP A 80 -12.14 -4.57 -17.17
N PHE A 81 -11.34 -3.52 -17.37
CA PHE A 81 -9.88 -3.60 -17.14
C PHE A 81 -9.59 -4.02 -15.69
N CYS A 82 -10.24 -3.41 -14.70
CA CYS A 82 -10.08 -3.77 -13.30
C CYS A 82 -10.48 -5.23 -13.02
N ARG A 83 -11.63 -5.67 -13.55
CA ARG A 83 -12.13 -7.06 -13.38
C ARG A 83 -11.20 -8.10 -14.00
N ARG A 84 -10.58 -7.79 -15.13
CA ARG A 84 -9.62 -8.68 -15.81
C ARG A 84 -8.25 -8.69 -15.13
N ASN A 85 -7.93 -7.66 -14.35
CA ASN A 85 -6.65 -7.50 -13.67
C ASN A 85 -6.85 -7.28 -12.15
N PRO A 86 -7.48 -8.22 -11.43
CA PRO A 86 -7.93 -7.99 -10.05
C PRO A 86 -6.78 -7.82 -9.06
N LYS A 87 -5.57 -8.30 -9.37
CA LYS A 87 -4.41 -8.11 -8.48
C LYS A 87 -3.87 -6.68 -8.51
N PRO A 88 -3.52 -6.07 -9.67
CA PRO A 88 -3.07 -4.68 -9.69
C PRO A 88 -4.22 -3.68 -9.51
N CYS A 89 -5.45 -4.05 -9.85
CA CYS A 89 -6.62 -3.17 -9.84
C CYS A 89 -7.77 -3.74 -8.98
N PRO A 90 -7.54 -4.02 -7.69
CA PRO A 90 -8.58 -4.58 -6.81
C PRO A 90 -9.64 -3.53 -6.54
N LEU A 91 -10.77 -3.63 -7.23
CA LEU A 91 -11.87 -2.66 -7.15
C LEU A 91 -12.60 -2.78 -5.80
N LEU A 92 -12.68 -1.68 -5.06
CA LEU A 92 -13.36 -1.60 -3.75
C LEU A 92 -14.68 -0.85 -3.81
N ALA A 93 -14.76 0.21 -4.62
CA ALA A 93 -15.98 0.99 -4.80
C ALA A 93 -15.96 1.76 -6.13
N VAL A 94 -17.16 2.09 -6.62
CA VAL A 94 -17.37 2.98 -7.77
C VAL A 94 -18.43 3.99 -7.37
N SER A 95 -18.34 5.25 -7.85
CA SER A 95 -19.41 6.23 -7.61
C SER A 95 -20.75 5.70 -8.11
N PRO A 96 -21.87 5.92 -7.36
CA PRO A 96 -23.18 5.34 -7.67
C PRO A 96 -23.70 5.68 -9.06
N GLU A 97 -23.52 6.92 -9.47
CA GLU A 97 -23.97 7.47 -10.75
C GLU A 97 -22.87 8.38 -11.34
N PRO A 98 -22.84 8.59 -12.65
CA PRO A 98 -21.97 9.61 -13.25
C PRO A 98 -22.27 11.00 -12.63
N GLY A 99 -21.21 11.75 -12.36
CA GLY A 99 -21.29 13.05 -11.68
C GLY A 99 -21.35 12.96 -10.15
N ASP A 100 -21.71 11.79 -9.59
CA ASP A 100 -21.66 11.60 -8.14
C ASP A 100 -20.22 11.50 -7.65
N PHE A 101 -19.88 12.35 -6.69
CA PHE A 101 -18.55 12.44 -6.09
C PHE A 101 -18.42 11.66 -4.79
N SER A 102 -19.47 10.94 -4.37
CA SER A 102 -19.47 10.12 -3.17
C SER A 102 -19.00 8.68 -3.41
N LEU A 103 -18.51 8.03 -2.34
CA LEU A 103 -18.22 6.59 -2.31
C LEU A 103 -18.81 6.00 -1.02
N PRO A 104 -20.15 5.81 -0.97
CA PRO A 104 -20.85 5.42 0.25
C PRO A 104 -20.44 4.06 0.82
N GLU A 105 -19.93 3.15 -0.02
CA GLU A 105 -19.38 1.88 0.46
C GLU A 105 -18.10 2.05 1.28
N LEU A 106 -17.37 3.16 1.13
CA LEU A 106 -16.10 3.42 1.80
C LEU A 106 -16.22 4.36 2.99
N GLY A 107 -17.26 5.21 3.03
CA GLY A 107 -17.51 6.13 4.13
C GLY A 107 -18.69 7.08 3.85
N LEU A 108 -19.30 7.58 4.91
CA LEU A 108 -20.59 8.31 4.81
C LEU A 108 -20.49 9.70 4.18
N ASP A 109 -19.35 10.36 4.26
CA ASP A 109 -19.18 11.75 3.83
C ASP A 109 -17.98 11.94 2.90
N ILE A 110 -17.58 10.89 2.20
CA ILE A 110 -16.47 10.97 1.26
C ILE A 110 -16.84 11.85 0.08
N ASP A 111 -15.99 12.84 -0.19
CA ASP A 111 -16.02 13.67 -1.40
C ASP A 111 -14.70 13.47 -2.15
N VAL A 112 -14.73 12.69 -3.23
CA VAL A 112 -13.53 12.34 -4.00
C VAL A 112 -12.87 13.55 -4.67
N ARG A 113 -13.51 14.72 -4.68
CA ARG A 113 -12.97 15.96 -5.26
C ARG A 113 -12.03 16.68 -4.31
N THR A 114 -12.10 16.40 -3.00
CA THR A 114 -11.43 17.20 -1.96
C THR A 114 -10.75 16.39 -0.85
N ASP A 115 -11.05 15.08 -0.74
CA ASP A 115 -10.61 14.23 0.37
C ASP A 115 -9.23 13.61 0.21
N ILE A 116 -8.58 13.89 -0.91
CA ILE A 116 -7.21 13.49 -1.19
C ILE A 116 -6.33 14.74 -1.19
N PRO A 117 -5.18 14.73 -0.50
CA PRO A 117 -4.34 15.93 -0.40
C PRO A 117 -3.75 16.40 -1.73
N ARG A 118 -3.59 15.50 -2.72
CA ARG A 118 -3.00 15.81 -4.02
C ARG A 118 -3.50 14.87 -5.10
N TYR A 119 -3.90 15.45 -6.23
CA TYR A 119 -4.37 14.74 -7.42
C TYR A 119 -3.39 14.87 -8.57
N ARG A 120 -3.62 14.11 -9.63
CA ARG A 120 -2.99 14.22 -10.94
C ARG A 120 -4.07 14.36 -12.00
N ARG A 121 -3.94 15.35 -12.87
CA ARG A 121 -4.79 15.56 -14.03
C ARG A 121 -4.04 15.11 -15.28
N TRP A 122 -4.71 14.29 -16.08
CA TRP A 122 -4.18 13.68 -17.29
C TRP A 122 -5.00 14.13 -18.48
N GLU A 123 -4.33 14.57 -19.54
CA GLU A 123 -4.94 14.87 -20.85
C GLU A 123 -4.23 14.03 -21.91
N ASP A 124 -5.00 13.29 -22.73
CA ASP A 124 -4.49 12.43 -23.79
C ASP A 124 -3.33 11.50 -23.32
N GLY A 125 -3.40 11.03 -22.07
CA GLY A 125 -2.39 10.19 -21.43
C GLY A 125 -1.15 10.94 -20.92
N VAL A 126 -1.14 12.26 -20.95
CA VAL A 126 -0.04 13.10 -20.45
C VAL A 126 -0.43 13.74 -19.13
N LEU A 127 0.46 13.65 -18.13
CA LEU A 127 0.29 14.38 -16.87
C LEU A 127 0.49 15.88 -17.12
N VAL A 128 -0.56 16.68 -16.89
CA VAL A 128 -0.53 18.12 -17.14
C VAL A 128 -0.55 18.97 -15.89
N GLU A 129 -1.07 18.43 -14.77
CA GLU A 129 -1.24 19.20 -13.54
C GLU A 129 -1.32 18.30 -12.31
N GLU A 130 -0.92 18.82 -11.15
CA GLU A 130 -1.11 18.19 -9.83
C GLU A 130 -1.93 19.12 -8.91
N PRO A 131 -3.27 19.17 -9.05
CA PRO A 131 -4.12 20.04 -8.23
C PRO A 131 -4.31 19.48 -6.81
N SER A 132 -4.64 20.38 -5.87
CA SER A 132 -4.99 20.02 -4.50
C SER A 132 -6.47 19.63 -4.32
N HIS A 133 -7.32 19.92 -5.30
CA HIS A 133 -8.74 19.55 -5.35
C HIS A 133 -9.23 19.51 -6.80
N LEU A 134 -10.40 18.90 -7.02
CA LEU A 134 -11.00 18.77 -8.35
C LEU A 134 -12.30 19.58 -8.50
N LEU A 135 -12.60 20.51 -7.61
CA LEU A 135 -13.87 21.25 -7.63
C LEU A 135 -14.10 22.00 -8.96
N ASP A 136 -13.04 22.62 -9.50
CA ASP A 136 -13.10 23.39 -10.76
C ASP A 136 -13.01 22.51 -12.01
N HIS A 137 -12.74 21.21 -11.83
CA HIS A 137 -12.55 20.25 -12.93
C HIS A 137 -13.69 19.21 -12.99
N TRP A 138 -14.57 19.19 -11.99
CA TRP A 138 -15.61 18.17 -11.87
C TRP A 138 -16.76 18.45 -12.85
N THR A 139 -17.20 17.42 -13.54
CA THR A 139 -18.33 17.44 -14.48
C THR A 139 -19.33 16.33 -14.17
N ASP A 140 -20.54 16.45 -14.68
CA ASP A 140 -21.65 15.51 -14.43
C ASP A 140 -21.48 14.14 -15.10
N ASP A 141 -20.40 13.94 -15.85
CA ASP A 141 -20.09 12.67 -16.50
C ASP A 141 -18.90 11.93 -15.88
N HIS A 142 -18.29 12.46 -14.82
CA HIS A 142 -17.18 11.78 -14.15
C HIS A 142 -17.65 10.57 -13.33
N VAL A 143 -16.91 9.46 -13.43
CA VAL A 143 -17.09 8.25 -12.64
C VAL A 143 -15.80 7.98 -11.87
N ALA A 144 -15.91 7.88 -10.54
CA ALA A 144 -14.79 7.64 -9.65
C ALA A 144 -14.69 6.15 -9.28
N PHE A 145 -13.47 5.62 -9.31
CA PHE A 145 -13.11 4.25 -8.95
C PHE A 145 -12.12 4.27 -7.81
N ALA A 146 -12.45 3.62 -6.70
CA ALA A 146 -11.53 3.38 -5.60
C ALA A 146 -10.97 1.96 -5.67
N LEU A 147 -9.65 1.85 -5.69
CA LEU A 147 -8.92 0.59 -5.80
C LEU A 147 -8.10 0.36 -4.54
N GLY A 148 -7.98 -0.90 -4.11
CA GLY A 148 -7.17 -1.27 -2.95
C GLY A 148 -5.70 -0.90 -3.09
N CYS A 149 -5.05 -0.65 -1.97
CA CYS A 149 -3.64 -0.28 -1.88
C CYS A 149 -2.86 -1.20 -0.96
N SER A 150 -1.56 -1.37 -1.21
CA SER A 150 -0.66 -2.17 -0.40
C SER A 150 -0.54 -1.69 1.05
N PHE A 151 -0.80 -0.42 1.34
CA PHE A 151 -0.76 0.10 2.71
C PHE A 151 -1.67 -0.67 3.66
N SER A 152 -2.80 -1.20 3.15
CA SER A 152 -3.73 -2.00 3.95
C SER A 152 -3.14 -3.34 4.43
N PHE A 153 -2.30 -4.03 3.66
CA PHE A 153 -1.64 -5.26 4.11
C PHE A 153 -0.30 -5.00 4.81
N GLU A 154 0.35 -3.86 4.58
CA GLU A 154 1.61 -3.50 5.24
C GLU A 154 1.47 -3.48 6.76
N GLU A 155 0.34 -2.99 7.27
CA GLU A 155 0.04 -3.04 8.69
C GLU A 155 0.05 -4.47 9.23
N ALA A 156 -0.55 -5.42 8.51
CA ALA A 156 -0.56 -6.83 8.90
C ALA A 156 0.86 -7.44 8.86
N LEU A 157 1.72 -7.02 7.92
CA LEU A 157 3.12 -7.42 7.88
C LEU A 157 3.89 -6.87 9.09
N LEU A 158 3.72 -5.59 9.43
CA LEU A 158 4.34 -4.96 10.59
C LEU A 158 3.87 -5.60 11.91
N ALA A 159 2.56 -5.85 12.05
CA ALA A 159 1.98 -6.57 13.19
C ALA A 159 2.50 -8.02 13.29
N GLY A 160 2.84 -8.62 12.14
CA GLY A 160 3.51 -9.92 12.03
C GLY A 160 5.00 -9.89 12.42
N GLY A 161 5.55 -8.72 12.77
CA GLY A 161 6.95 -8.52 13.13
C GLY A 161 7.90 -8.49 11.93
N LEU A 162 7.40 -8.23 10.72
CA LEU A 162 8.20 -8.13 9.51
C LEU A 162 8.66 -6.68 9.28
N GLU A 163 9.92 -6.50 8.89
CA GLU A 163 10.44 -5.20 8.50
C GLU A 163 9.94 -4.83 7.10
N ILE A 164 9.43 -3.62 6.95
CA ILE A 164 9.13 -3.00 5.65
C ILE A 164 10.21 -1.96 5.39
N ARG A 165 11.12 -2.27 4.46
CA ARG A 165 12.36 -1.53 4.27
C ARG A 165 12.15 -0.05 3.93
N ASN A 166 11.26 0.28 3.03
CA ASN A 166 10.97 1.67 2.69
C ASN A 166 10.44 2.45 3.89
N ILE A 167 9.66 1.81 4.79
CA ILE A 167 9.18 2.46 6.02
C ILE A 167 10.35 2.68 6.99
N SER A 168 11.21 1.68 7.19
CA SER A 168 12.37 1.81 8.09
C SER A 168 13.43 2.80 7.60
N GLU A 169 13.50 3.03 6.30
CA GLU A 169 14.39 4.01 5.66
C GLU A 169 13.73 5.39 5.46
N GLY A 170 12.41 5.51 5.69
CA GLY A 170 11.67 6.77 5.57
C GLY A 170 11.53 7.26 4.12
N VAL A 171 11.45 6.34 3.15
CA VAL A 171 11.34 6.62 1.72
C VAL A 171 10.08 5.98 1.15
N ASN A 172 9.71 6.37 -0.08
CA ASN A 172 8.58 5.75 -0.76
C ASN A 172 8.97 4.36 -1.30
N VAL A 173 7.98 3.43 -1.36
CA VAL A 173 8.23 2.08 -1.85
C VAL A 173 8.74 2.10 -3.30
N PRO A 174 9.80 1.33 -3.65
CA PRO A 174 10.26 1.22 -5.03
C PRO A 174 9.25 0.45 -5.88
N MET A 175 8.94 0.99 -7.06
CA MET A 175 8.00 0.40 -8.00
C MET A 175 8.61 0.33 -9.40
N PHE A 176 8.33 -0.78 -10.10
CA PHE A 176 8.95 -1.12 -11.37
C PHE A 176 7.91 -1.50 -12.41
N ARG A 177 8.09 -1.02 -13.64
CA ARG A 177 7.38 -1.51 -14.81
C ARG A 177 7.94 -2.89 -15.18
N THR A 178 7.07 -3.85 -15.42
CA THR A 178 7.49 -5.21 -15.82
C THR A 178 7.29 -5.44 -17.31
N ASN A 179 7.75 -6.58 -17.81
CA ASN A 179 7.46 -7.07 -19.16
C ASN A 179 6.15 -7.89 -19.23
N GLN A 180 5.39 -7.99 -18.13
CA GLN A 180 4.17 -8.80 -18.06
C GLN A 180 2.95 -7.94 -18.47
N PRO A 181 2.26 -8.28 -19.58
CA PRO A 181 1.11 -7.51 -20.02
C PRO A 181 -0.10 -7.76 -19.13
N CYS A 182 -0.85 -6.70 -18.84
CA CYS A 182 -2.20 -6.80 -18.28
C CYS A 182 -3.19 -7.19 -19.39
N ALA A 183 -4.30 -7.83 -19.00
CA ALA A 183 -5.41 -8.09 -19.91
C ALA A 183 -6.09 -6.76 -20.29
N SER A 184 -6.08 -6.40 -21.58
CA SER A 184 -6.65 -5.15 -22.07
C SER A 184 -8.18 -5.14 -22.03
N ALA A 185 -8.77 -3.94 -21.91
CA ALA A 185 -10.21 -3.71 -22.07
C ALA A 185 -10.42 -2.30 -22.66
N GLY A 186 -11.15 -2.20 -23.77
CA GLY A 186 -11.28 -0.97 -24.52
C GLY A 186 -9.91 -0.34 -24.82
N PRO A 187 -9.72 0.96 -24.54
CA PRO A 187 -8.43 1.62 -24.73
C PRO A 187 -7.40 1.31 -23.62
N PHE A 188 -7.83 0.71 -22.51
CA PHE A 188 -6.95 0.47 -21.37
C PHE A 188 -6.09 -0.77 -21.60
N ALA A 189 -4.79 -0.57 -21.62
CA ALA A 189 -3.77 -1.60 -21.79
C ALA A 189 -2.45 -1.12 -21.17
N GLY A 190 -1.58 -2.06 -20.83
CA GLY A 190 -0.25 -1.76 -20.31
C GLY A 190 0.36 -2.94 -19.62
N ASN A 191 1.59 -2.78 -19.19
CA ASN A 191 2.27 -3.80 -18.41
C ASN A 191 1.98 -3.63 -16.91
N LEU A 192 2.03 -4.73 -16.20
CA LEU A 192 1.96 -4.76 -14.75
C LEU A 192 3.07 -3.91 -14.14
N VAL A 193 2.72 -3.04 -13.20
CA VAL A 193 3.66 -2.41 -12.28
C VAL A 193 3.68 -3.21 -10.99
N VAL A 194 4.87 -3.40 -10.44
CA VAL A 194 5.06 -4.09 -9.16
C VAL A 194 5.76 -3.19 -8.15
N SER A 195 5.40 -3.32 -6.88
CA SER A 195 6.16 -2.74 -5.76
C SER A 195 7.06 -3.81 -5.15
N MET A 196 8.29 -3.46 -4.78
CA MET A 196 9.28 -4.41 -4.28
C MET A 196 9.59 -4.19 -2.80
N ARG A 197 9.72 -5.31 -2.06
CA ARG A 197 10.21 -5.30 -0.67
C ARG A 197 11.22 -6.44 -0.49
N PRO A 198 12.47 -6.14 -0.07
CA PRO A 198 13.47 -7.17 0.20
C PRO A 198 13.20 -7.80 1.57
N MET A 199 13.27 -9.12 1.66
CA MET A 199 13.04 -9.87 2.89
C MET A 199 13.99 -11.08 3.00
N LYS A 200 14.32 -11.48 4.23
CA LYS A 200 14.98 -12.78 4.44
C LYS A 200 14.05 -13.92 4.03
N PRO A 201 14.57 -15.09 3.58
CA PRO A 201 13.72 -16.19 3.10
C PRO A 201 12.60 -16.60 4.06
N LYS A 202 12.88 -16.72 5.36
CA LYS A 202 11.86 -17.06 6.37
C LYS A 202 10.75 -15.99 6.47
N ASP A 203 11.14 -14.72 6.35
CA ASP A 203 10.22 -13.57 6.44
C ASP A 203 9.42 -13.45 5.14
N ALA A 204 10.02 -13.79 3.99
CA ALA A 204 9.34 -13.90 2.71
C ALA A 204 8.20 -14.93 2.72
N ILE A 205 8.43 -16.12 3.27
CA ILE A 205 7.40 -17.16 3.43
C ILE A 205 6.26 -16.61 4.29
N ARG A 206 6.58 -15.96 5.42
CA ARG A 206 5.58 -15.38 6.31
C ARG A 206 4.80 -14.25 5.65
N ALA A 207 5.47 -13.38 4.90
CA ALA A 207 4.83 -12.30 4.15
C ALA A 207 3.84 -12.83 3.11
N ILE A 208 4.21 -13.88 2.37
CA ILE A 208 3.30 -14.55 1.42
C ILE A 208 2.04 -15.06 2.13
N GLN A 209 2.21 -15.76 3.27
CA GLN A 209 1.08 -16.29 4.05
C GLN A 209 0.16 -15.18 4.57
N ILE A 210 0.70 -14.07 5.06
CA ILE A 210 -0.08 -12.93 5.55
C ILE A 210 -0.82 -12.27 4.38
N CYS A 211 -0.11 -11.89 3.31
CA CYS A 211 -0.70 -11.15 2.19
C CYS A 211 -1.73 -11.96 1.40
N THR A 212 -1.61 -13.29 1.35
CA THR A 212 -2.60 -14.17 0.70
C THR A 212 -4.00 -13.97 1.28
N ARG A 213 -4.10 -13.54 2.53
CA ARG A 213 -5.38 -13.27 3.21
C ARG A 213 -6.03 -11.93 2.83
N PHE A 214 -5.38 -11.11 2.01
CA PHE A 214 -5.85 -9.79 1.61
C PHE A 214 -6.02 -9.66 0.08
N PRO A 215 -6.85 -10.51 -0.56
CA PRO A 215 -6.99 -10.49 -2.03
C PRO A 215 -7.55 -9.17 -2.56
N ALA A 216 -8.36 -8.47 -1.77
CA ALA A 216 -8.96 -7.17 -2.13
C ALA A 216 -7.96 -6.00 -2.10
N VAL A 217 -6.70 -6.22 -1.72
CA VAL A 217 -5.62 -5.22 -1.70
C VAL A 217 -4.31 -5.84 -2.19
N HIS A 218 -4.34 -6.42 -3.40
CA HIS A 218 -3.27 -7.08 -4.16
C HIS A 218 -2.93 -8.52 -3.76
N GLY A 219 -3.27 -8.99 -2.56
CA GLY A 219 -3.03 -10.38 -2.13
C GLY A 219 -1.54 -10.74 -2.02
N ALA A 220 -1.21 -12.00 -2.32
CA ALA A 220 0.16 -12.49 -2.32
C ALA A 220 1.03 -11.83 -3.40
N PRO A 221 2.36 -11.78 -3.21
CA PRO A 221 3.30 -11.36 -4.26
C PRO A 221 3.03 -12.08 -5.58
N VAL A 222 3.32 -11.42 -6.68
CA VAL A 222 3.21 -11.98 -8.03
C VAL A 222 4.52 -12.60 -8.50
N HIS A 223 5.64 -12.19 -7.90
CA HIS A 223 6.98 -12.72 -8.19
C HIS A 223 7.88 -12.57 -6.97
N PHE A 224 8.91 -13.41 -6.86
CA PHE A 224 10.01 -13.28 -5.90
C PHE A 224 11.31 -13.82 -6.51
N GLY A 225 12.45 -13.30 -6.04
CA GLY A 225 13.76 -13.70 -6.51
C GLY A 225 14.25 -12.87 -7.70
N ASP A 226 14.73 -13.52 -8.77
CA ASP A 226 15.40 -12.87 -9.88
C ASP A 226 14.50 -11.85 -10.62
N PRO A 227 14.79 -10.54 -10.54
CA PRO A 227 13.98 -9.49 -11.15
C PRO A 227 14.02 -9.52 -12.69
N ALA A 228 15.06 -10.07 -13.30
CA ALA A 228 15.19 -10.15 -14.75
C ALA A 228 14.08 -11.01 -15.39
N GLN A 229 13.53 -11.99 -14.65
CA GLN A 229 12.41 -12.82 -15.12
C GLN A 229 11.11 -12.05 -15.37
N ILE A 230 10.98 -10.87 -14.76
CA ILE A 230 9.84 -9.97 -14.96
C ILE A 230 10.25 -8.66 -15.66
N GLY A 231 11.45 -8.64 -16.28
CA GLY A 231 11.94 -7.54 -17.10
C GLY A 231 12.50 -6.35 -16.32
N ILE A 232 12.88 -6.54 -15.06
CA ILE A 232 13.51 -5.50 -14.24
C ILE A 232 15.01 -5.73 -14.27
N GLU A 233 15.77 -4.75 -14.80
CA GLU A 233 17.23 -4.86 -14.99
C GLU A 233 18.01 -4.41 -13.76
N ASP A 234 17.58 -3.35 -13.09
CA ASP A 234 18.29 -2.76 -11.94
C ASP A 234 17.32 -2.35 -10.82
N LEU A 235 17.44 -3.00 -9.66
CA LEU A 235 16.64 -2.70 -8.48
C LEU A 235 17.02 -1.37 -7.80
N GLN A 236 18.12 -0.75 -8.20
CA GLN A 236 18.53 0.57 -7.71
C GLN A 236 17.98 1.71 -8.56
N GLN A 237 17.27 1.41 -9.66
CA GLN A 237 16.65 2.39 -10.56
C GLN A 237 15.14 2.11 -10.72
N PRO A 238 14.33 2.34 -9.67
CA PRO A 238 12.90 2.16 -9.77
C PRO A 238 12.28 3.20 -10.72
N ASP A 239 11.23 2.79 -11.45
CA ASP A 239 10.46 3.71 -12.31
C ASP A 239 9.65 4.73 -11.50
N PHE A 240 9.24 4.35 -10.27
CA PHE A 240 8.50 5.20 -9.33
C PHE A 240 8.96 4.90 -7.91
N GLY A 241 8.81 5.88 -7.01
CA GLY A 241 9.28 5.79 -5.64
C GLY A 241 10.80 5.88 -5.54
N ASP A 242 11.36 5.32 -4.47
CA ASP A 242 12.77 5.45 -4.14
C ASP A 242 13.41 4.05 -4.02
N ALA A 243 14.69 3.94 -4.40
CA ALA A 243 15.46 2.72 -4.18
C ALA A 243 15.62 2.46 -2.68
N VAL A 244 15.63 1.18 -2.30
CA VAL A 244 15.88 0.74 -0.93
C VAL A 244 17.10 -0.17 -0.85
N SER A 245 17.74 -0.23 0.33
CA SER A 245 18.86 -1.14 0.55
C SER A 245 18.40 -2.61 0.51
N ILE A 246 19.17 -3.46 -0.15
CA ILE A 246 18.98 -4.91 -0.15
C ILE A 246 20.18 -5.53 0.56
N ARG A 247 19.95 -6.20 1.68
CA ARG A 247 21.02 -6.79 2.51
C ARG A 247 21.38 -8.18 2.02
N ASN A 248 22.55 -8.64 2.39
CA ASN A 248 22.96 -10.02 2.12
C ASN A 248 21.92 -11.01 2.68
N ASN A 249 21.64 -12.07 1.91
CA ASN A 249 20.64 -13.10 2.23
C ASN A 249 19.18 -12.60 2.24
N GLU A 250 18.86 -11.48 1.61
CA GLU A 250 17.50 -11.07 1.31
C GLU A 250 17.13 -11.42 -0.13
N VAL A 251 15.87 -11.71 -0.34
CA VAL A 251 15.28 -11.92 -1.65
C VAL A 251 14.25 -10.81 -1.90
N PRO A 252 14.21 -10.24 -3.11
CA PRO A 252 13.18 -9.28 -3.46
C PRO A 252 11.85 -10.01 -3.68
N LEU A 253 10.78 -9.47 -3.09
CA LEU A 253 9.40 -9.88 -3.33
C LEU A 253 8.69 -8.75 -4.06
N PHE A 254 7.85 -9.11 -5.04
CA PHE A 254 7.18 -8.15 -5.90
C PHE A 254 5.66 -8.35 -5.79
N TRP A 255 4.95 -7.30 -5.39
CA TRP A 255 3.50 -7.25 -5.35
C TRP A 255 2.96 -6.45 -6.52
N ALA A 256 1.83 -6.86 -7.07
CA ALA A 256 1.09 -6.01 -7.99
C ALA A 256 0.82 -4.64 -7.33
N CYS A 257 0.88 -3.56 -8.09
CA CYS A 257 0.83 -2.20 -7.59
C CYS A 257 -0.32 -1.38 -8.20
N GLY A 258 -0.95 -0.56 -7.36
CA GLY A 258 -1.99 0.39 -7.77
C GLY A 258 -1.53 1.52 -8.71
N VAL A 259 -0.25 1.60 -9.06
CA VAL A 259 0.24 2.45 -10.16
C VAL A 259 -0.05 1.83 -11.53
N THR A 260 -0.32 0.53 -11.64
CA THR A 260 -0.70 -0.12 -12.90
C THR A 260 -1.86 0.58 -13.61
N PRO A 261 -2.97 0.97 -12.93
CA PRO A 261 -4.02 1.77 -13.56
C PRO A 261 -3.56 3.10 -14.16
N GLN A 262 -2.58 3.77 -13.53
CA GLN A 262 -2.04 5.02 -14.07
C GLN A 262 -1.30 4.78 -15.40
N VAL A 263 -0.51 3.70 -15.47
CA VAL A 263 0.14 3.28 -16.73
C VAL A 263 -0.89 2.93 -17.81
N ALA A 264 -2.00 2.28 -17.42
CA ALA A 264 -3.08 2.01 -18.36
C ALA A 264 -3.77 3.29 -18.87
N LEU A 265 -3.89 4.34 -18.04
CA LEU A 265 -4.38 5.66 -18.43
C LEU A 265 -3.41 6.37 -19.38
N GLU A 266 -2.11 6.34 -19.09
CA GLU A 266 -1.07 6.87 -19.98
C GLU A 266 -1.20 6.29 -21.40
N ASN A 267 -1.40 4.97 -21.48
CA ASN A 267 -1.52 4.25 -22.76
C ASN A 267 -2.87 4.44 -23.44
N ALA A 268 -3.95 4.59 -22.67
CA ALA A 268 -5.31 4.76 -23.19
C ALA A 268 -5.51 6.09 -23.90
N LYS A 269 -4.73 7.11 -23.55
CA LYS A 269 -4.78 8.45 -24.15
C LYS A 269 -6.19 9.01 -24.23
N ILE A 270 -6.99 8.77 -23.16
CA ILE A 270 -8.33 9.35 -23.09
C ILE A 270 -8.23 10.86 -22.87
N PRO A 271 -9.21 11.65 -23.34
CA PRO A 271 -9.12 13.12 -23.33
C PRO A 271 -8.89 13.72 -21.96
N LEU A 272 -9.49 13.13 -20.91
CA LEU A 272 -9.38 13.62 -19.54
C LEU A 272 -9.47 12.44 -18.56
N ALA A 273 -8.59 12.44 -17.56
CA ALA A 273 -8.70 11.57 -16.39
C ALA A 273 -8.09 12.25 -15.18
N PHE A 274 -8.44 11.76 -13.98
CA PHE A 274 -7.77 12.14 -12.75
C PHE A 274 -7.37 10.91 -11.96
N THR A 275 -6.27 11.03 -11.23
CA THR A 275 -5.83 10.03 -10.25
C THR A 275 -5.40 10.74 -8.97
N HIS A 276 -5.24 9.99 -7.89
CA HIS A 276 -4.44 10.46 -6.76
C HIS A 276 -2.97 10.61 -7.19
N ALA A 277 -2.22 11.51 -6.55
CA ALA A 277 -0.77 11.52 -6.68
C ALA A 277 -0.17 10.33 -5.87
N PRO A 278 0.91 9.67 -6.34
CA PRO A 278 1.52 8.55 -5.63
C PRO A 278 1.84 8.87 -4.17
N GLY A 279 1.34 8.03 -3.26
CA GLY A 279 1.49 8.22 -1.82
C GLY A 279 0.41 9.08 -1.15
N TYR A 280 -0.48 9.75 -1.91
CA TYR A 280 -1.56 10.59 -1.42
C TYR A 280 -2.91 9.89 -1.62
N MET A 281 -3.22 8.95 -0.73
CA MET A 281 -4.35 8.04 -0.90
C MET A 281 -5.66 8.61 -0.35
N LEU A 282 -6.79 8.09 -0.85
CA LEU A 282 -8.09 8.29 -0.21
C LEU A 282 -8.18 7.40 1.05
N VAL A 283 -8.35 8.00 2.22
CA VAL A 283 -8.51 7.26 3.48
C VAL A 283 -10.00 7.00 3.75
N SER A 284 -10.38 5.73 3.83
CA SER A 284 -11.77 5.29 4.02
C SER A 284 -12.10 5.02 5.49
N ASP A 285 -13.39 4.84 5.79
CA ASP A 285 -13.86 4.44 7.13
C ASP A 285 -13.87 2.89 7.30
N LYS A 286 -13.42 2.13 6.30
CA LYS A 286 -13.31 0.66 6.36
C LYS A 286 -12.06 0.23 7.12
N LEU A 287 -12.20 -0.78 7.96
CA LEU A 287 -11.07 -1.39 8.63
C LEU A 287 -10.29 -2.34 7.71
N ASN A 288 -8.96 -2.31 7.77
CA ASN A 288 -8.09 -3.25 7.04
C ASN A 288 -8.43 -4.71 7.36
N THR A 289 -8.78 -5.01 8.62
CA THR A 289 -9.18 -6.36 9.05
C THR A 289 -10.43 -6.88 8.34
N GLY A 290 -11.33 -5.99 7.89
CA GLY A 290 -12.52 -6.34 7.12
C GLY A 290 -12.23 -6.83 5.70
N LEU A 291 -11.03 -6.60 5.18
CA LEU A 291 -10.58 -7.07 3.86
C LEU A 291 -9.88 -8.44 3.92
N ALA A 292 -9.61 -8.96 5.13
CA ALA A 292 -8.98 -10.25 5.30
C ALA A 292 -9.98 -11.39 5.05
N VAL A 293 -9.53 -12.41 4.31
CA VAL A 293 -10.25 -13.68 4.15
C VAL A 293 -9.61 -14.77 5.02
N LEU A 294 -10.40 -15.73 5.51
CA LEU A 294 -9.94 -16.84 6.36
C LEU A 294 -9.44 -18.01 5.53
#